data_004310deb7e6db802473af9c8c00d6d0
#
_entry.id   004310deb7e6db802473af9c8c00d6d0
#
_cell.length_a   1.000
_cell.length_b   1.000
_cell.length_c   1.000
_cell.angle_alpha   90.00
_cell.angle_beta   90.00
_cell.angle_gamma   90.00
#
_symmetry.space_group_name_H-M   'P 1'
#
loop_
_entity.id
_entity.type
_entity.pdbx_description
1 polymer ?
#
loop_
_entity_poly.entity_id
_entity_poly.type
_entity_poly.pdbx_seq_one_letter_code
_entity_poly.pdbx_strand_id
1 'polypeptide(L)'
;FIQACHDRGIDIASGTNGEALKKEQMPMLIDNLTYLRINFNAATPAANAKIMGTTEKAFQRVIDNIQELVRVKKERNGKLTIGLQMVLMPEYVNEVIPLAKYGKELGVDYFLVKHCSDDEAGRIGVDYSKYTTPEFLAILSEAERESTDTYSVQIKWSKIKTGRQRRYSKCFGTPFLLQLSGTGIVAPCASFFHTRYKERWIGDLRRERWKDVWASERYWEVINELRSERFDPRVMCETLCLQDKVNEALFDLVESGAPLPEAPENIHGPNFV
;
A
#
# COMPACT_ATOMS: atom_id res chain seq x y z
N PHE A 1 -19.52 -7.87 -3.11
CA PHE A 1 -18.57 -7.18 -3.99
C PHE A 1 -17.44 -8.13 -4.40
N ILE A 2 -16.64 -8.67 -3.45
CA ILE A 2 -15.46 -9.53 -3.73
C ILE A 2 -15.84 -10.70 -4.67
N GLN A 3 -16.84 -11.50 -4.32
CA GLN A 3 -17.32 -12.61 -5.15
C GLN A 3 -17.69 -12.15 -6.56
N ALA A 4 -18.43 -11.05 -6.68
CA ALA A 4 -18.88 -10.54 -7.98
C ALA A 4 -17.75 -10.05 -8.89
N CYS A 5 -16.62 -9.58 -8.32
CA CYS A 5 -15.42 -9.25 -9.08
C CYS A 5 -14.67 -10.52 -9.49
N HIS A 6 -14.48 -11.45 -8.57
CA HIS A 6 -13.84 -12.75 -8.84
C HIS A 6 -14.54 -13.50 -9.98
N ASP A 7 -15.89 -13.58 -9.93
CA ASP A 7 -16.70 -14.24 -10.96
C ASP A 7 -16.57 -13.61 -12.36
N ARG A 8 -15.98 -12.40 -12.42
CA ARG A 8 -15.68 -11.66 -13.67
C ARG A 8 -14.21 -11.68 -14.06
N GLY A 9 -13.41 -12.49 -13.38
CA GLY A 9 -11.97 -12.59 -13.62
C GLY A 9 -11.18 -11.34 -13.21
N ILE A 10 -11.70 -10.54 -12.27
CA ILE A 10 -11.00 -9.37 -11.72
C ILE A 10 -10.23 -9.80 -10.48
N ASP A 11 -8.92 -9.67 -10.50
CA ASP A 11 -8.05 -9.90 -9.35
C ASP A 11 -8.31 -8.87 -8.26
N ILE A 12 -8.41 -9.32 -7.02
CA ILE A 12 -8.70 -8.46 -5.87
C ILE A 12 -7.65 -8.63 -4.79
N ALA A 13 -7.15 -7.49 -4.33
CA ALA A 13 -6.37 -7.40 -3.12
C ALA A 13 -7.10 -6.57 -2.07
N SER A 14 -6.90 -6.89 -0.79
CA SER A 14 -7.51 -6.13 0.29
C SER A 14 -6.51 -5.81 1.39
N GLY A 15 -6.68 -4.63 2.01
CA GLY A 15 -6.00 -4.22 3.22
C GLY A 15 -6.99 -4.04 4.37
N THR A 16 -6.62 -4.48 5.57
CA THR A 16 -7.47 -4.40 6.77
C THR A 16 -6.62 -4.18 8.01
N ASN A 17 -7.24 -3.72 9.11
CA ASN A 17 -6.63 -3.79 10.44
C ASN A 17 -6.81 -5.17 11.11
N GLY A 18 -7.54 -6.07 10.48
CA GLY A 18 -7.75 -7.44 10.95
C GLY A 18 -8.76 -7.61 12.09
N GLU A 19 -9.19 -6.54 12.74
CA GLU A 19 -10.03 -6.62 13.94
C GLU A 19 -11.47 -7.07 13.66
N ALA A 20 -12.01 -6.65 12.52
CA ALA A 20 -13.40 -6.94 12.13
C ALA A 20 -13.56 -8.18 11.24
N LEU A 21 -12.50 -8.94 11.02
CA LEU A 21 -12.58 -10.19 10.26
C LEU A 21 -13.48 -11.20 10.99
N LYS A 22 -14.44 -11.75 10.25
CA LYS A 22 -15.38 -12.75 10.78
C LYS A 22 -15.04 -14.13 10.23
N LYS A 23 -15.09 -15.15 11.09
CA LYS A 23 -14.77 -16.54 10.72
C LYS A 23 -15.60 -17.04 9.53
N GLU A 24 -16.87 -16.67 9.49
CA GLU A 24 -17.81 -17.08 8.43
C GLU A 24 -17.44 -16.50 7.05
N GLN A 25 -16.67 -15.42 7.02
CA GLN A 25 -16.22 -14.76 5.78
C GLN A 25 -14.88 -15.31 5.27
N MET A 26 -14.09 -15.94 6.13
CA MET A 26 -12.74 -16.39 5.79
C MET A 26 -12.69 -17.34 4.59
N PRO A 27 -13.57 -18.35 4.46
CA PRO A 27 -13.59 -19.20 3.26
C PRO A 27 -13.75 -18.39 1.97
N MET A 28 -14.69 -17.46 1.95
CA MET A 28 -14.94 -16.59 0.80
C MET A 28 -13.74 -15.69 0.49
N LEU A 29 -13.08 -15.13 1.50
CA LEU A 29 -11.86 -14.32 1.30
C LEU A 29 -10.72 -15.15 0.73
N ILE A 30 -10.53 -16.37 1.23
CA ILE A 30 -9.48 -17.29 0.78
C ILE A 30 -9.68 -17.74 -0.66
N ASP A 31 -10.92 -17.99 -1.05
CA ASP A 31 -11.24 -18.48 -2.38
C ASP A 31 -11.24 -17.39 -3.46
N ASN A 32 -11.42 -16.10 -3.07
CA ASN A 32 -11.68 -15.02 -4.03
C ASN A 32 -10.67 -13.85 -3.99
N LEU A 33 -9.80 -13.76 -3.00
CA LEU A 33 -8.74 -12.75 -2.98
C LEU A 33 -7.42 -13.31 -3.48
N THR A 34 -6.65 -12.48 -4.19
CA THR A 34 -5.27 -12.77 -4.55
C THR A 34 -4.36 -12.56 -3.33
N TYR A 35 -4.52 -11.42 -2.62
CA TYR A 35 -3.86 -11.24 -1.33
C TYR A 35 -4.71 -10.45 -0.33
N LEU A 36 -4.45 -10.71 0.95
CA LEU A 36 -4.98 -9.96 2.09
C LEU A 36 -3.83 -9.44 2.94
N ARG A 37 -3.78 -8.13 3.12
CA ARG A 37 -2.76 -7.45 3.91
C ARG A 37 -3.35 -6.92 5.19
N ILE A 38 -2.75 -7.28 6.33
CA ILE A 38 -3.20 -6.88 7.65
C ILE A 38 -2.21 -5.85 8.20
N ASN A 39 -2.67 -4.65 8.52
CA ASN A 39 -1.85 -3.63 9.18
C ASN A 39 -1.57 -4.06 10.62
N PHE A 40 -0.27 -4.21 10.94
CA PHE A 40 0.17 -4.68 12.24
C PHE A 40 1.54 -4.09 12.56
N ASN A 41 1.62 -3.22 13.58
CA ASN A 41 2.73 -2.29 13.74
C ASN A 41 3.68 -2.61 14.91
N ALA A 42 3.39 -3.62 15.73
CA ALA A 42 4.28 -4.09 16.78
C ALA A 42 3.98 -5.53 17.18
N ALA A 43 4.95 -6.21 17.77
CA ALA A 43 4.85 -7.61 18.19
C ALA A 43 4.28 -7.79 19.60
N THR A 44 4.09 -6.72 20.37
CA THR A 44 3.56 -6.79 21.74
C THR A 44 2.21 -6.07 21.86
N PRO A 45 1.30 -6.54 22.73
CA PRO A 45 0.00 -5.90 22.93
C PRO A 45 0.10 -4.41 23.29
N ALA A 46 0.97 -4.08 24.24
CA ALA A 46 1.13 -2.70 24.73
C ALA A 46 1.69 -1.75 23.67
N ALA A 47 2.74 -2.18 22.91
CA ALA A 47 3.31 -1.37 21.84
C ALA A 47 2.32 -1.19 20.68
N ASN A 48 1.63 -2.27 20.28
CA ASN A 48 0.64 -2.21 19.21
C ASN A 48 -0.55 -1.32 19.59
N ALA A 49 -1.08 -1.44 20.81
CA ALA A 49 -2.17 -0.61 21.30
C ALA A 49 -1.80 0.88 21.26
N LYS A 50 -0.58 1.23 21.68
CA LYS A 50 -0.04 2.59 21.65
C LYS A 50 0.07 3.12 20.22
N ILE A 51 0.66 2.35 19.30
CA ILE A 51 0.90 2.76 17.91
C ILE A 51 -0.40 2.87 17.13
N MET A 52 -1.30 1.91 17.31
CA MET A 52 -2.58 1.84 16.58
C MET A 52 -3.69 2.69 17.20
N GLY A 53 -3.47 3.30 18.38
CA GLY A 53 -4.51 4.04 19.09
C GLY A 53 -5.69 3.16 19.53
N THR A 54 -5.43 1.89 19.91
CA THR A 54 -6.44 0.88 20.24
C THR A 54 -6.18 0.26 21.61
N THR A 55 -6.68 -0.92 21.87
CA THR A 55 -6.54 -1.64 23.15
C THR A 55 -5.72 -2.93 23.00
N GLU A 56 -5.13 -3.42 24.10
CA GLU A 56 -4.45 -4.72 24.10
C GLU A 56 -5.40 -5.88 23.77
N LYS A 57 -6.70 -5.76 24.11
CA LYS A 57 -7.72 -6.75 23.69
C LYS A 57 -7.92 -6.79 22.18
N ALA A 58 -7.82 -5.64 21.51
CA ALA A 58 -7.88 -5.58 20.05
C ALA A 58 -6.68 -6.30 19.41
N PHE A 59 -5.48 -6.17 19.99
CA PHE A 59 -4.31 -6.94 19.55
C PHE A 59 -4.59 -8.44 19.57
N GLN A 60 -5.06 -8.99 20.69
CA GLN A 60 -5.34 -10.43 20.81
C GLN A 60 -6.40 -10.88 19.79
N ARG A 61 -7.44 -10.09 19.59
CA ARG A 61 -8.48 -10.38 18.58
C ARG A 61 -7.91 -10.46 17.16
N VAL A 62 -6.99 -9.55 16.81
CA VAL A 62 -6.33 -9.58 15.49
C VAL A 62 -5.47 -10.83 15.35
N ILE A 63 -4.73 -11.21 16.40
CA ILE A 63 -3.93 -12.46 16.41
C ILE A 63 -4.83 -13.68 16.21
N ASP A 64 -5.90 -13.79 16.98
CA ASP A 64 -6.86 -14.91 16.86
C ASP A 64 -7.43 -15.00 15.43
N ASN A 65 -7.74 -13.85 14.82
CA ASN A 65 -8.25 -13.76 13.47
C ASN A 65 -7.18 -14.18 12.42
N ILE A 66 -5.91 -13.78 12.60
CA ILE A 66 -4.81 -14.19 11.72
C ILE A 66 -4.58 -15.69 11.80
N GLN A 67 -4.50 -16.24 13.00
CA GLN A 67 -4.32 -17.68 13.22
C GLN A 67 -5.44 -18.48 12.58
N GLU A 68 -6.69 -18.05 12.77
CA GLU A 68 -7.85 -18.70 12.15
C GLU A 68 -7.81 -18.61 10.64
N LEU A 69 -7.47 -17.45 10.07
CA LEU A 69 -7.34 -17.26 8.62
C LEU A 69 -6.27 -18.18 8.03
N VAL A 70 -5.11 -18.27 8.67
CA VAL A 70 -4.01 -19.17 8.26
C VAL A 70 -4.44 -20.63 8.37
N ARG A 71 -5.14 -21.02 9.44
CA ARG A 71 -5.68 -22.37 9.63
C ARG A 71 -6.65 -22.74 8.49
N VAL A 72 -7.64 -21.89 8.23
CA VAL A 72 -8.64 -22.12 7.18
C VAL A 72 -8.00 -22.15 5.79
N LYS A 73 -7.00 -21.28 5.53
CA LYS A 73 -6.23 -21.33 4.26
C LYS A 73 -5.56 -22.70 4.06
N LYS A 74 -4.90 -23.24 5.10
CA LYS A 74 -4.25 -24.56 5.03
C LYS A 74 -5.25 -25.68 4.78
N GLU A 75 -6.36 -25.69 5.51
CA GLU A 75 -7.40 -26.72 5.38
C GLU A 75 -8.05 -26.75 3.99
N ARG A 76 -8.19 -25.57 3.38
CA ARG A 76 -8.77 -25.43 2.03
C ARG A 76 -7.74 -25.56 0.90
N ASN A 77 -6.47 -25.72 1.21
CA ASN A 77 -5.37 -25.59 0.24
C ASN A 77 -5.49 -24.30 -0.61
N GLY A 78 -5.88 -23.20 0.07
CA GLY A 78 -6.19 -21.93 -0.56
C GLY A 78 -4.94 -21.20 -1.06
N LYS A 79 -5.09 -20.45 -2.16
CA LYS A 79 -3.99 -19.71 -2.81
C LYS A 79 -3.83 -18.27 -2.30
N LEU A 80 -4.72 -17.80 -1.41
CA LEU A 80 -4.64 -16.46 -0.83
C LEU A 80 -3.25 -16.19 -0.24
N THR A 81 -2.61 -15.11 -0.66
CA THR A 81 -1.39 -14.61 0.00
C THR A 81 -1.76 -13.73 1.20
N ILE A 82 -1.36 -14.13 2.40
CA ILE A 82 -1.64 -13.42 3.65
C ILE A 82 -0.37 -12.70 4.10
N GLY A 83 -0.44 -11.38 4.31
CA GLY A 83 0.70 -10.60 4.74
C GLY A 83 0.42 -9.67 5.91
N LEU A 84 1.44 -9.42 6.72
CA LEU A 84 1.47 -8.31 7.67
C LEU A 84 2.11 -7.09 7.01
N GLN A 85 1.63 -5.89 7.36
CA GLN A 85 2.24 -4.65 6.93
C GLN A 85 2.49 -3.74 8.12
N MET A 86 3.73 -3.32 8.30
CA MET A 86 4.10 -2.26 9.22
C MET A 86 4.22 -0.93 8.49
N VAL A 87 3.50 0.09 8.97
CA VAL A 87 3.74 1.49 8.62
C VAL A 87 4.69 2.02 9.69
N LEU A 88 5.97 2.03 9.36
CA LEU A 88 7.04 2.30 10.30
C LEU A 88 7.21 3.80 10.53
N MET A 89 7.03 4.25 11.76
CA MET A 89 7.52 5.54 12.24
C MET A 89 8.93 5.35 12.85
N PRO A 90 9.84 6.31 12.71
CA PRO A 90 11.24 6.13 13.12
C PRO A 90 11.43 5.68 14.57
N GLU A 91 10.62 6.16 15.49
CA GLU A 91 10.68 5.84 16.91
C GLU A 91 10.33 4.38 17.24
N TYR A 92 9.73 3.66 16.31
CA TYR A 92 9.32 2.26 16.49
C TYR A 92 10.17 1.27 15.69
N VAL A 93 11.36 1.67 15.24
CA VAL A 93 12.25 0.79 14.46
C VAL A 93 12.60 -0.50 15.19
N ASN A 94 12.68 -0.47 16.52
CA ASN A 94 12.96 -1.65 17.35
C ASN A 94 11.86 -2.70 17.34
N GLU A 95 10.64 -2.37 16.85
CA GLU A 95 9.55 -3.33 16.69
C GLU A 95 9.69 -4.17 15.40
N VAL A 96 10.56 -3.78 14.47
CA VAL A 96 10.65 -4.42 13.14
C VAL A 96 11.11 -5.87 13.24
N ILE A 97 12.21 -6.14 13.93
CA ILE A 97 12.74 -7.51 14.09
C ILE A 97 11.78 -8.40 14.89
N PRO A 98 11.28 -7.98 16.07
CA PRO A 98 10.26 -8.76 16.78
C PRO A 98 9.05 -9.08 15.93
N LEU A 99 8.55 -8.14 15.15
CA LEU A 99 7.38 -8.34 14.30
C LEU A 99 7.68 -9.25 13.09
N ALA A 100 8.89 -9.18 12.53
CA ALA A 100 9.33 -10.12 11.49
C ALA A 100 9.33 -11.57 12.00
N LYS A 101 9.85 -11.82 13.19
CA LYS A 101 9.82 -13.12 13.85
C LYS A 101 8.39 -13.58 14.14
N TYR A 102 7.59 -12.67 14.68
CA TYR A 102 6.20 -12.97 15.03
C TYR A 102 5.34 -13.30 13.79
N GLY A 103 5.53 -12.60 12.66
CA GLY A 103 4.86 -12.94 11.41
C GLY A 103 5.18 -14.36 10.94
N LYS A 104 6.45 -14.78 11.08
CA LYS A 104 6.88 -16.16 10.79
C LYS A 104 6.17 -17.18 11.69
N GLU A 105 6.09 -16.91 13.00
CA GLU A 105 5.41 -17.76 13.97
C GLU A 105 3.90 -17.89 13.71
N LEU A 106 3.26 -16.80 13.29
CA LEU A 106 1.85 -16.79 12.90
C LEU A 106 1.58 -17.59 11.61
N GLY A 107 2.62 -17.84 10.81
CA GLY A 107 2.51 -18.60 9.57
C GLY A 107 1.90 -17.81 8.41
N VAL A 108 2.05 -16.49 8.41
CA VAL A 108 1.70 -15.65 7.26
C VAL A 108 2.76 -15.80 6.15
N ASP A 109 2.43 -15.41 4.92
CA ASP A 109 3.33 -15.60 3.78
C ASP A 109 4.40 -14.51 3.69
N TYR A 110 4.11 -13.29 4.18
CA TYR A 110 5.09 -12.20 4.18
C TYR A 110 4.85 -11.15 5.27
N PHE A 111 5.91 -10.41 5.56
CA PHE A 111 5.88 -9.18 6.35
C PHE A 111 6.49 -8.03 5.54
N LEU A 112 5.74 -6.95 5.37
CA LEU A 112 6.13 -5.78 4.59
C LEU A 112 6.34 -4.57 5.50
N VAL A 113 7.51 -3.95 5.41
CA VAL A 113 7.81 -2.67 6.08
C VAL A 113 7.87 -1.54 5.07
N LYS A 114 7.11 -0.49 5.32
CA LYS A 114 7.19 0.79 4.60
C LYS A 114 7.27 1.94 5.59
N HIS A 115 7.92 3.04 5.21
CA HIS A 115 7.95 4.23 6.05
C HIS A 115 6.55 4.84 6.19
N CYS A 116 6.33 5.57 7.30
CA CYS A 116 5.15 6.40 7.47
C CYS A 116 5.21 7.57 6.48
N SER A 117 4.12 7.82 5.78
CA SER A 117 3.98 9.00 4.92
C SER A 117 3.34 10.12 5.71
N ASP A 118 3.98 11.27 5.71
CA ASP A 118 3.38 12.51 6.18
C ASP A 118 2.71 13.25 5.02
N ASP A 119 1.80 14.15 5.33
CA ASP A 119 1.25 15.03 4.31
C ASP A 119 2.25 16.13 3.91
N GLU A 120 1.89 16.95 2.93
CA GLU A 120 2.74 18.02 2.43
C GLU A 120 3.01 19.11 3.49
N ALA A 121 2.14 19.25 4.49
CA ALA A 121 2.29 20.21 5.60
C ALA A 121 3.09 19.67 6.78
N GLY A 122 3.46 18.36 6.76
CA GLY A 122 4.23 17.74 7.83
C GLY A 122 3.49 17.61 9.16
N ARG A 123 2.18 17.41 9.13
CA ARG A 123 1.32 17.44 10.33
C ARG A 123 1.52 16.27 11.30
N ILE A 124 2.00 15.13 10.79
CA ILE A 124 2.35 13.99 11.64
C ILE A 124 3.71 14.22 12.31
N GLY A 125 4.59 15.03 11.70
CA GLY A 125 5.91 15.36 12.23
C GLY A 125 6.93 14.23 12.03
N VAL A 126 6.85 13.48 10.93
CA VAL A 126 7.78 12.39 10.65
C VAL A 126 9.18 12.92 10.34
N ASP A 127 10.16 12.53 11.16
CA ASP A 127 11.56 12.84 10.92
C ASP A 127 12.19 11.87 9.91
N TYR A 128 12.15 12.25 8.63
CA TYR A 128 12.67 11.41 7.55
C TYR A 128 14.18 11.21 7.58
N SER A 129 14.95 12.05 8.27
CA SER A 129 16.41 11.90 8.37
C SER A 129 16.81 10.62 9.12
N LYS A 130 15.98 10.17 10.05
CA LYS A 130 16.20 8.96 10.83
C LYS A 130 16.16 7.68 10.01
N TYR A 131 15.39 7.65 8.91
CA TYR A 131 15.28 6.45 8.07
C TYR A 131 16.57 6.09 7.33
N THR A 132 17.51 7.02 7.23
CA THR A 132 18.76 6.84 6.48
C THR A 132 20.00 6.71 7.38
N THR A 133 19.81 6.67 8.70
CA THR A 133 20.96 6.43 9.61
C THR A 133 21.47 5.00 9.48
N PRO A 134 22.79 4.76 9.64
CA PRO A 134 23.38 3.42 9.55
C PRO A 134 22.70 2.42 10.49
N GLU A 135 22.41 2.83 11.72
CA GLU A 135 21.79 2.00 12.75
C GLU A 135 20.38 1.57 12.35
N PHE A 136 19.60 2.53 11.81
CA PHE A 136 18.24 2.25 11.34
C PHE A 136 18.27 1.26 10.17
N LEU A 137 19.12 1.49 9.18
CA LEU A 137 19.26 0.61 8.02
C LEU A 137 19.75 -0.79 8.41
N ALA A 138 20.63 -0.90 9.43
CA ALA A 138 21.11 -2.17 9.94
C ALA A 138 19.95 -3.01 10.54
N ILE A 139 19.05 -2.40 11.32
CA ILE A 139 17.89 -3.08 11.89
C ILE A 139 16.98 -3.61 10.77
N LEU A 140 16.73 -2.81 9.73
CA LEU A 140 15.90 -3.25 8.60
C LEU A 140 16.54 -4.42 7.84
N SER A 141 17.85 -4.36 7.60
CA SER A 141 18.59 -5.43 6.94
C SER A 141 18.64 -6.71 7.80
N GLU A 142 18.71 -6.57 9.11
CA GLU A 142 18.62 -7.70 10.04
C GLU A 142 17.25 -8.38 9.98
N ALA A 143 16.17 -7.60 9.93
CA ALA A 143 14.83 -8.13 9.82
C ALA A 143 14.62 -8.94 8.53
N GLU A 144 15.22 -8.55 7.40
CA GLU A 144 15.14 -9.30 6.13
C GLU A 144 15.73 -10.71 6.24
N ARG A 145 16.70 -10.94 7.15
CA ARG A 145 17.30 -12.26 7.40
C ARG A 145 16.34 -13.25 8.05
N GLU A 146 15.20 -12.79 8.59
CA GLU A 146 14.16 -13.68 9.08
C GLU A 146 13.37 -14.37 7.97
N SER A 147 13.60 -14.02 6.71
CA SER A 147 13.00 -14.70 5.55
C SER A 147 13.40 -16.16 5.47
N THR A 148 12.49 -16.99 4.96
CA THR A 148 12.68 -18.42 4.68
C THR A 148 12.12 -18.74 3.29
N ASP A 149 12.17 -20.00 2.87
CA ASP A 149 11.59 -20.43 1.59
C ASP A 149 10.05 -20.22 1.50
N THR A 150 9.38 -20.11 2.65
CA THR A 150 7.91 -19.99 2.74
C THR A 150 7.43 -18.70 3.40
N TYR A 151 8.33 -17.86 3.85
CA TYR A 151 8.03 -16.58 4.50
C TYR A 151 9.00 -15.50 4.04
N SER A 152 8.50 -14.37 3.59
CA SER A 152 9.32 -13.26 3.08
C SER A 152 9.19 -12.01 3.96
N VAL A 153 10.32 -11.47 4.42
CA VAL A 153 10.39 -10.12 4.99
C VAL A 153 10.82 -9.15 3.91
N GLN A 154 10.00 -8.16 3.64
CA GLN A 154 10.17 -7.21 2.55
C GLN A 154 10.29 -5.79 3.09
N ILE A 155 11.41 -5.14 2.82
CA ILE A 155 11.60 -3.72 3.12
C ILE A 155 11.39 -2.92 1.84
N LYS A 156 10.53 -1.92 1.87
CA LYS A 156 10.36 -1.00 0.72
C LYS A 156 11.53 -0.01 0.64
N TRP A 157 12.73 -0.56 0.36
CA TRP A 157 14.00 0.19 0.34
C TRP A 157 13.96 1.46 -0.52
N SER A 158 13.35 1.41 -1.69
CA SER A 158 13.22 2.59 -2.54
C SER A 158 12.47 3.71 -1.82
N LYS A 159 11.40 3.38 -1.09
CA LYS A 159 10.62 4.36 -0.34
C LYS A 159 11.37 4.90 0.87
N ILE A 160 12.10 4.03 1.58
CA ILE A 160 12.92 4.40 2.75
C ILE A 160 14.08 5.32 2.34
N LYS A 161 14.78 4.99 1.25
CA LYS A 161 15.98 5.72 0.82
C LYS A 161 15.68 7.02 0.08
N THR A 162 14.59 7.09 -0.69
CA THR A 162 14.24 8.30 -1.46
C THR A 162 13.51 9.34 -0.63
N GLY A 163 12.82 8.94 0.44
CA GLY A 163 12.05 9.86 1.28
C GLY A 163 11.06 10.68 0.44
N ARG A 164 11.22 12.00 0.47
CA ARG A 164 10.39 12.96 -0.29
C ARG A 164 10.96 13.33 -1.66
N GLN A 165 12.17 12.87 -1.99
CA GLN A 165 12.85 13.26 -3.23
C GLN A 165 12.27 12.54 -4.43
N ARG A 166 11.97 13.32 -5.48
CA ARG A 166 11.52 12.86 -6.79
C ARG A 166 12.36 13.51 -7.86
N ARG A 167 12.75 12.73 -8.89
CA ARG A 167 13.49 13.26 -10.04
C ARG A 167 12.58 13.71 -11.18
N TYR A 168 11.32 13.30 -11.18
CA TYR A 168 10.35 13.69 -12.18
C TYR A 168 9.58 14.96 -11.78
N SER A 169 9.37 15.85 -12.74
CA SER A 169 8.66 17.13 -12.56
C SER A 169 7.20 17.09 -13.01
N LYS A 170 6.74 15.98 -13.60
CA LYS A 170 5.38 15.77 -14.11
C LYS A 170 4.83 14.42 -13.63
N CYS A 171 3.52 14.31 -13.47
CA CYS A 171 2.88 13.06 -13.08
C CYS A 171 2.26 12.36 -14.29
N PHE A 172 2.90 11.32 -14.77
CA PHE A 172 2.43 10.49 -15.91
C PHE A 172 1.70 9.23 -15.48
N GLY A 173 1.84 8.82 -14.23
CA GLY A 173 1.34 7.52 -13.74
C GLY A 173 -0.16 7.48 -13.46
N THR A 174 -0.82 8.63 -13.29
CA THR A 174 -2.23 8.69 -12.87
C THR A 174 -3.23 7.95 -13.77
N PRO A 175 -3.07 7.81 -15.10
CA PRO A 175 -3.96 6.99 -15.91
C PRO A 175 -3.93 5.49 -15.56
N PHE A 176 -2.87 5.01 -14.93
CA PHE A 176 -2.68 3.58 -14.60
C PHE A 176 -3.26 3.20 -13.24
N LEU A 177 -3.65 4.17 -12.41
CA LEU A 177 -4.15 3.92 -11.07
C LEU A 177 -5.11 5.03 -10.64
N LEU A 178 -6.38 4.91 -11.01
CA LEU A 178 -7.42 5.77 -10.44
C LEU A 178 -7.82 5.28 -9.06
N GLN A 179 -8.24 6.21 -8.21
CA GLN A 179 -8.66 5.90 -6.86
C GLN A 179 -10.08 6.37 -6.59
N LEU A 180 -10.79 5.53 -5.85
CA LEU A 180 -12.14 5.78 -5.36
C LEU A 180 -12.09 5.89 -3.83
N SER A 181 -12.58 7.01 -3.30
CA SER A 181 -12.70 7.18 -1.85
C SER A 181 -13.88 6.40 -1.28
N GLY A 182 -13.85 6.12 0.04
CA GLY A 182 -15.01 5.55 0.74
C GLY A 182 -16.27 6.42 0.69
N THR A 183 -16.15 7.69 0.29
CA THR A 183 -17.29 8.61 0.10
C THR A 183 -17.78 8.70 -1.34
N GLY A 184 -17.24 7.88 -2.26
CA GLY A 184 -17.66 7.83 -3.66
C GLY A 184 -16.95 8.81 -4.60
N ILE A 185 -16.00 9.59 -4.13
CA ILE A 185 -15.22 10.51 -4.98
C ILE A 185 -14.17 9.73 -5.77
N VAL A 186 -14.10 10.00 -7.07
CA VAL A 186 -13.04 9.51 -7.97
C VAL A 186 -11.98 10.61 -8.12
N ALA A 187 -10.73 10.27 -7.86
CA ALA A 187 -9.60 11.18 -8.01
C ALA A 187 -8.40 10.45 -8.65
N PRO A 188 -7.46 11.19 -9.27
CA PRO A 188 -6.28 10.59 -9.91
C PRO A 188 -5.31 9.96 -8.89
N CYS A 189 -5.39 10.37 -7.61
CA CYS A 189 -4.52 9.90 -6.53
C CYS A 189 -5.21 10.11 -5.18
N ALA A 190 -4.86 9.31 -4.16
CA ALA A 190 -5.39 9.43 -2.80
C ALA A 190 -5.08 10.80 -2.16
N SER A 191 -3.96 11.40 -2.51
CA SER A 191 -3.58 12.75 -2.05
C SER A 191 -4.61 13.84 -2.39
N PHE A 192 -5.45 13.61 -3.40
CA PHE A 192 -6.45 14.57 -3.86
C PHE A 192 -7.86 14.38 -3.27
N PHE A 193 -8.07 13.44 -2.36
CA PHE A 193 -9.40 13.29 -1.72
C PHE A 193 -9.75 14.41 -0.73
N HIS A 194 -8.77 15.15 -0.25
CA HIS A 194 -9.05 16.28 0.61
C HIS A 194 -9.80 17.40 -0.15
N THR A 195 -10.77 18.04 0.51
CA THR A 195 -11.67 19.05 -0.10
C THR A 195 -10.95 20.26 -0.71
N ARG A 196 -9.74 20.59 -0.23
CA ARG A 196 -8.88 21.64 -0.81
C ARG A 196 -8.45 21.34 -2.26
N TYR A 197 -8.54 20.07 -2.70
CA TYR A 197 -8.21 19.61 -4.05
C TYR A 197 -9.45 19.25 -4.86
N LYS A 198 -10.62 19.78 -4.49
CA LYS A 198 -11.89 19.50 -5.17
C LYS A 198 -11.84 19.77 -6.67
N GLU A 199 -11.04 20.73 -7.09
CA GLU A 199 -10.77 21.06 -8.49
C GLU A 199 -10.02 19.96 -9.26
N ARG A 200 -9.50 18.94 -8.58
CA ARG A 200 -8.86 17.73 -9.17
C ARG A 200 -9.70 16.47 -9.01
N TRP A 201 -10.93 16.58 -8.50
CA TRP A 201 -11.84 15.46 -8.50
C TRP A 201 -12.34 15.21 -9.92
N ILE A 202 -12.34 13.94 -10.30
CA ILE A 202 -12.74 13.50 -11.65
C ILE A 202 -14.23 13.22 -11.70
N GLY A 203 -14.80 12.64 -10.63
CA GLY A 203 -16.24 12.35 -10.56
C GLY A 203 -16.71 11.95 -9.17
N ASP A 204 -18.02 11.70 -9.04
CA ASP A 204 -18.70 11.32 -7.80
C ASP A 204 -19.66 10.17 -8.09
N LEU A 205 -19.26 8.93 -7.74
CA LEU A 205 -20.04 7.72 -8.02
C LEU A 205 -21.37 7.60 -7.23
N ARG A 206 -21.64 8.53 -6.34
CA ARG A 206 -23.00 8.68 -5.74
C ARG A 206 -24.00 9.27 -6.72
N ARG A 207 -23.53 9.93 -7.79
CA ARG A 207 -24.33 10.68 -8.77
C ARG A 207 -24.12 10.23 -10.20
N GLU A 208 -22.96 9.64 -10.49
CA GLU A 208 -22.49 9.31 -11.83
C GLU A 208 -22.13 7.82 -11.90
N ARG A 209 -22.26 7.20 -13.07
CA ARG A 209 -21.75 5.83 -13.28
C ARG A 209 -20.28 5.88 -13.62
N TRP A 210 -19.54 4.87 -13.19
CA TRP A 210 -18.11 4.75 -13.46
C TRP A 210 -17.76 4.96 -14.94
N LYS A 211 -18.51 4.34 -15.85
CA LYS A 211 -18.26 4.45 -17.29
C LYS A 211 -18.39 5.89 -17.80
N ASP A 212 -19.29 6.69 -17.23
CA ASP A 212 -19.52 8.07 -17.63
C ASP A 212 -18.39 8.97 -17.12
N VAL A 213 -17.93 8.72 -15.88
CA VAL A 213 -16.74 9.38 -15.29
C VAL A 213 -15.48 9.09 -16.11
N TRP A 214 -15.27 7.81 -16.46
CA TRP A 214 -14.10 7.39 -17.25
C TRP A 214 -14.08 8.01 -18.66
N ALA A 215 -15.23 8.16 -19.30
CA ALA A 215 -15.38 8.72 -20.64
C ALA A 215 -15.49 10.26 -20.65
N SER A 216 -15.46 10.93 -19.50
CA SER A 216 -15.71 12.37 -19.40
C SER A 216 -14.53 13.21 -19.89
N GLU A 217 -14.83 14.41 -20.39
CA GLU A 217 -13.81 15.45 -20.65
C GLU A 217 -13.05 15.80 -19.34
N ARG A 218 -13.75 15.81 -18.21
CA ARG A 218 -13.18 16.10 -16.90
C ARG A 218 -12.04 15.18 -16.53
N TYR A 219 -12.14 13.89 -16.87
CA TYR A 219 -11.03 12.94 -16.68
C TYR A 219 -9.76 13.44 -17.38
N TRP A 220 -9.87 13.78 -18.66
CA TRP A 220 -8.72 14.22 -19.44
C TRP A 220 -8.20 15.60 -19.04
N GLU A 221 -9.06 16.52 -18.64
CA GLU A 221 -8.65 17.83 -18.11
C GLU A 221 -7.70 17.66 -16.92
N VAL A 222 -8.12 16.84 -15.92
CA VAL A 222 -7.32 16.60 -14.71
C VAL A 222 -6.01 15.87 -15.05
N ILE A 223 -6.07 14.81 -15.85
CA ILE A 223 -4.88 14.06 -16.26
C ILE A 223 -3.88 14.96 -17.01
N ASN A 224 -4.36 15.80 -17.92
CA ASN A 224 -3.51 16.71 -18.67
C ASN A 224 -2.93 17.84 -17.81
N GLU A 225 -3.66 18.33 -16.81
CA GLU A 225 -3.10 19.27 -15.83
C GLU A 225 -1.91 18.65 -15.10
N LEU A 226 -2.04 17.40 -14.59
CA LEU A 226 -0.98 16.72 -13.84
C LEU A 226 0.27 16.40 -14.67
N ARG A 227 0.14 16.35 -16.00
CA ARG A 227 1.24 16.15 -16.97
C ARG A 227 1.87 17.45 -17.44
N SER A 228 1.31 18.61 -17.09
CA SER A 228 1.73 19.91 -17.55
C SER A 228 2.64 20.62 -16.55
N GLU A 229 3.21 21.75 -16.93
CA GLU A 229 4.01 22.64 -16.07
C GLU A 229 3.20 23.25 -14.90
N ARG A 230 1.87 23.08 -14.87
CA ARG A 230 1.00 23.57 -13.77
C ARG A 230 1.04 22.68 -12.54
N PHE A 231 1.67 21.50 -12.63
CA PHE A 231 1.77 20.54 -11.55
C PHE A 231 3.19 20.00 -11.41
N ASP A 232 3.82 20.28 -10.27
CA ASP A 232 5.13 19.72 -9.94
C ASP A 232 5.03 18.77 -8.73
N PRO A 233 5.15 17.45 -8.94
CA PRO A 233 5.04 16.47 -7.87
C PRO A 233 6.15 16.56 -6.82
N ARG A 234 7.26 17.27 -7.09
CA ARG A 234 8.37 17.46 -6.14
C ARG A 234 7.98 18.35 -4.98
N VAL A 235 7.02 19.26 -5.20
CA VAL A 235 6.56 20.24 -4.21
C VAL A 235 5.07 20.15 -3.87
N MET A 236 4.26 19.57 -4.77
CA MET A 236 2.80 19.51 -4.64
C MET A 236 2.27 18.15 -4.18
N CYS A 237 3.12 17.12 -4.09
CA CYS A 237 2.74 15.79 -3.61
C CYS A 237 3.22 15.52 -2.19
N GLU A 238 2.52 14.59 -1.53
CA GLU A 238 2.93 13.97 -0.28
C GLU A 238 4.21 13.13 -0.43
N THR A 239 4.75 12.66 0.70
CA THR A 239 5.99 11.88 0.71
C THR A 239 5.87 10.53 0.02
N LEU A 240 4.73 9.85 0.14
CA LEU A 240 4.50 8.55 -0.48
C LEU A 240 3.78 8.69 -1.82
N CYS A 241 4.41 8.22 -2.89
CA CYS A 241 3.77 8.04 -4.18
C CYS A 241 3.60 6.55 -4.49
N LEU A 242 2.37 6.09 -4.69
CA LEU A 242 2.11 4.69 -5.07
C LEU A 242 2.65 4.37 -6.46
N GLN A 243 2.74 5.38 -7.32
CA GLN A 243 3.16 5.27 -8.72
C GLN A 243 4.55 5.85 -8.98
N ASP A 244 5.39 5.92 -7.95
CA ASP A 244 6.70 6.55 -8.04
C ASP A 244 7.56 5.93 -9.16
N LYS A 245 7.66 4.60 -9.19
CA LYS A 245 8.43 3.89 -10.23
C LYS A 245 7.81 3.99 -11.62
N VAL A 246 6.49 3.99 -11.70
CA VAL A 246 5.78 4.23 -12.98
C VAL A 246 6.07 5.64 -13.49
N ASN A 247 6.01 6.64 -12.59
CA ASN A 247 6.33 8.03 -12.96
C ASN A 247 7.79 8.20 -13.38
N GLU A 248 8.74 7.56 -12.68
CA GLU A 248 10.17 7.60 -13.08
C GLU A 248 10.36 7.03 -14.48
N ALA A 249 9.83 5.83 -14.75
CA ALA A 249 9.97 5.17 -16.04
C ALA A 249 9.31 5.96 -17.18
N LEU A 250 8.09 6.47 -16.95
CA LEU A 250 7.38 7.26 -17.94
C LEU A 250 8.01 8.64 -18.17
N PHE A 251 8.55 9.26 -17.14
CA PHE A 251 9.25 10.52 -17.25
C PHE A 251 10.52 10.35 -18.09
N ASP A 252 11.28 9.29 -17.86
CA ASP A 252 12.48 8.99 -18.67
C ASP A 252 12.12 8.72 -20.12
N LEU A 253 11.06 7.94 -20.36
CA LEU A 253 10.58 7.66 -21.72
C LEU A 253 10.18 8.95 -22.47
N VAL A 254 9.42 9.84 -21.81
CA VAL A 254 8.86 11.04 -22.45
C VAL A 254 9.90 12.16 -22.61
N GLU A 255 10.73 12.39 -21.59
CA GLU A 255 11.66 13.54 -21.58
C GLU A 255 13.02 13.20 -22.19
N SER A 256 13.47 11.95 -22.16
CA SER A 256 14.78 11.53 -22.69
C SER A 256 14.70 10.56 -23.87
N GLY A 257 13.50 10.11 -24.25
CA GLY A 257 13.34 9.09 -25.30
C GLY A 257 13.91 7.73 -24.94
N ALA A 258 14.04 7.43 -23.64
CA ALA A 258 14.54 6.14 -23.19
C ALA A 258 13.63 4.99 -23.70
N PRO A 259 14.18 3.82 -24.03
CA PRO A 259 13.37 2.68 -24.42
C PRO A 259 12.50 2.21 -23.26
N LEU A 260 11.34 1.64 -23.57
CA LEU A 260 10.54 0.96 -22.55
C LEU A 260 11.36 -0.20 -21.95
N PRO A 261 11.33 -0.37 -20.62
CA PRO A 261 11.97 -1.54 -20.01
C PRO A 261 11.31 -2.82 -20.52
N GLU A 262 12.11 -3.86 -20.71
CA GLU A 262 11.57 -5.21 -20.99
C GLU A 262 10.69 -5.69 -19.86
N ALA A 263 9.55 -6.30 -20.19
CA ALA A 263 8.69 -6.91 -19.18
C ALA A 263 9.39 -8.13 -18.58
N PRO A 264 9.43 -8.27 -17.26
CA PRO A 264 9.98 -9.47 -16.63
C PRO A 264 9.18 -10.72 -17.05
N GLU A 265 9.87 -11.84 -17.30
CA GLU A 265 9.26 -13.07 -17.80
C GLU A 265 8.28 -13.72 -16.78
N ASN A 266 8.50 -13.50 -15.47
CA ASN A 266 7.70 -14.12 -14.41
C ASN A 266 7.26 -13.05 -13.40
N ILE A 267 6.11 -12.44 -13.64
CA ILE A 267 5.50 -11.48 -12.71
C ILE A 267 4.51 -12.22 -11.82
N HIS A 268 4.81 -12.34 -10.52
CA HIS A 268 3.84 -12.80 -9.54
C HIS A 268 2.84 -11.68 -9.25
N GLY A 269 1.56 -11.92 -9.56
CA GLY A 269 0.50 -10.92 -9.39
C GLY A 269 0.63 -9.70 -10.32
N PRO A 270 0.64 -9.90 -11.66
CA PRO A 270 0.94 -8.84 -12.65
C PRO A 270 -0.02 -7.65 -12.61
N ASN A 271 -1.17 -7.79 -11.94
CA ASN A 271 -2.20 -6.76 -11.82
C ASN A 271 -2.06 -5.92 -10.54
N PHE A 272 -1.00 -6.10 -9.74
CA PHE A 272 -0.78 -5.34 -8.51
C PHE A 272 0.56 -4.60 -8.51
N VAL A 273 0.53 -3.35 -8.03
CA VAL A 273 1.68 -2.43 -7.95
C VAL A 273 2.32 -2.43 -6.56
#